data_8edfa0a8f35a7441634704ed9b0fec3e
#
_entry.id   8edfa0a8f35a7441634704ed9b0fec3e
#
_cell.length_a   1.000
_cell.length_b   1.000
_cell.length_c   1.000
_cell.angle_alpha   90.00
_cell.angle_beta   90.00
_cell.angle_gamma   90.00
#
_symmetry.space_group_name_H-M   'P 1'
#
loop_
_entity.id
_entity.type
_entity.pdbx_description
1 polymer ?
#
loop_
_entity_poly.entity_id
_entity_poly.type
_entity_poly.pdbx_seq_one_letter_code
_entity_poly.pdbx_strand_id
1 'polypeptide(L)'
;MTVESEIILEANQVSLEDSLGLTEILNKVSFQIKSRDRVGIIGASGSGKTSLLRLLNRLVEVTTGRLFFNGQSYSNIPIFNLRKQVVLVPQEPKLLGMTVKEALAYPLSLQQLPQSEIKHRITTYCEQLHLPESWYDKTELQLSLGQRQLVTITRGLMMQPKVLLLDEPTSALDIGIATRVIDVLKAQGITILMVNHQLDLAAKFCDRVFYFQQGELIKDISNVNLNWQQLKKELITSEQEIEQEWT
;
A
#
# COMPACT_ATOMS: atom_id res chain seq x y z
N MET A 1 5.47 -30.83 4.99
CA MET A 1 4.96 -30.40 3.68
C MET A 1 5.10 -28.88 3.65
N THR A 2 6.12 -28.36 2.99
CA THR A 2 6.24 -26.92 2.69
C THR A 2 5.17 -26.59 1.67
N VAL A 3 4.12 -25.88 2.11
CA VAL A 3 3.14 -25.29 1.18
C VAL A 3 3.92 -24.28 0.36
N GLU A 4 4.20 -24.60 -0.90
CA GLU A 4 4.72 -23.60 -1.85
C GLU A 4 3.74 -22.43 -1.82
N SER A 5 4.22 -21.25 -1.38
CA SER A 5 3.38 -20.07 -1.30
C SER A 5 3.02 -19.65 -2.72
N GLU A 6 1.72 -19.69 -3.02
CA GLU A 6 1.14 -19.38 -4.33
C GLU A 6 1.45 -17.92 -4.73
N ILE A 7 1.82 -17.68 -5.99
CA ILE A 7 2.03 -16.33 -6.52
C ILE A 7 0.68 -15.63 -6.56
N ILE A 8 0.57 -14.53 -5.81
CA ILE A 8 -0.66 -13.74 -5.71
C ILE A 8 -0.67 -12.56 -6.68
N LEU A 9 0.48 -11.90 -6.88
CA LEU A 9 0.66 -10.82 -7.84
C LEU A 9 1.87 -11.10 -8.73
N GLU A 10 1.73 -10.80 -10.01
CA GLU A 10 2.82 -10.89 -10.98
C GLU A 10 2.78 -9.71 -11.94
N ALA A 11 3.92 -9.10 -12.17
CA ALA A 11 4.14 -8.07 -13.16
C ALA A 11 5.16 -8.56 -14.19
N ASN A 12 4.81 -8.50 -15.47
CA ASN A 12 5.66 -8.94 -16.59
C ASN A 12 5.92 -7.76 -17.52
N GLN A 13 7.15 -7.20 -17.45
CA GLN A 13 7.64 -6.10 -18.30
C GLN A 13 6.65 -4.93 -18.36
N VAL A 14 6.17 -4.50 -17.19
CA VAL A 14 5.13 -3.47 -17.09
C VAL A 14 5.75 -2.09 -17.21
N SER A 15 5.27 -1.30 -18.17
CA SER A 15 5.56 0.12 -18.29
C SER A 15 4.29 0.96 -18.11
N LEU A 16 4.48 2.17 -17.60
CA LEU A 16 3.45 3.18 -17.43
C LEU A 16 3.99 4.53 -17.92
N GLU A 17 3.29 5.14 -18.85
CA GLU A 17 3.54 6.50 -19.31
C GLU A 17 2.56 7.48 -18.68
N ASP A 18 2.89 8.77 -18.68
CA ASP A 18 1.97 9.82 -18.30
C ASP A 18 0.79 9.91 -19.29
N SER A 19 -0.22 10.72 -18.96
CA SER A 19 -1.43 10.87 -19.78
C SER A 19 -1.18 11.46 -21.16
N LEU A 20 -0.01 12.06 -21.39
CA LEU A 20 0.40 12.65 -22.67
C LEU A 20 1.34 11.73 -23.46
N GLY A 21 1.80 10.62 -22.86
CA GLY A 21 2.78 9.70 -23.46
C GLY A 21 4.17 10.33 -23.62
N LEU A 22 4.48 11.37 -22.84
CA LEU A 22 5.74 12.11 -22.93
C LEU A 22 6.78 11.66 -21.90
N THR A 23 6.32 11.10 -20.79
CA THR A 23 7.20 10.70 -19.68
C THR A 23 6.90 9.26 -19.27
N GLU A 24 7.92 8.41 -19.30
CA GLU A 24 7.84 7.06 -18.77
C GLU A 24 7.95 7.10 -17.24
N ILE A 25 6.87 6.73 -16.54
CA ILE A 25 6.77 6.73 -15.07
C ILE A 25 7.28 5.42 -14.49
N LEU A 26 6.99 4.29 -15.18
CA LEU A 26 7.51 2.97 -14.85
C LEU A 26 8.05 2.33 -16.13
N ASN A 27 9.25 1.72 -16.04
CA ASN A 27 9.95 1.13 -17.17
C ASN A 27 10.19 -0.37 -16.95
N LYS A 28 9.50 -1.19 -17.73
CA LYS A 28 9.66 -2.65 -17.84
C LYS A 28 9.77 -3.38 -16.49
N VAL A 29 9.02 -2.95 -15.50
CA VAL A 29 9.02 -3.51 -14.15
C VAL A 29 8.52 -4.96 -14.19
N SER A 30 9.29 -5.87 -13.60
CA SER A 30 8.92 -7.30 -13.50
C SER A 30 9.18 -7.81 -12.09
N PHE A 31 8.18 -8.49 -11.50
CA PHE A 31 8.30 -9.15 -10.21
C PHE A 31 7.20 -10.20 -10.01
N GLN A 32 7.40 -11.06 -9.03
CA GLN A 32 6.38 -11.96 -8.51
C GLN A 32 6.28 -11.80 -7.00
N ILE A 33 5.08 -11.71 -6.47
CA ILE A 33 4.80 -11.62 -5.02
C ILE A 33 4.00 -12.85 -4.61
N LYS A 34 4.46 -13.48 -3.56
CA LYS A 34 3.81 -14.66 -3.01
C LYS A 34 2.76 -14.26 -1.98
N SER A 35 1.81 -15.15 -1.77
CA SER A 35 0.79 -14.98 -0.72
C SER A 35 1.45 -14.81 0.64
N ARG A 36 1.02 -13.79 1.39
CA ARG A 36 1.52 -13.37 2.71
C ARG A 36 2.90 -12.69 2.71
N ASP A 37 3.49 -12.40 1.55
CA ASP A 37 4.69 -11.55 1.50
C ASP A 37 4.39 -10.16 2.07
N ARG A 38 5.35 -9.61 2.81
CA ARG A 38 5.37 -8.21 3.25
C ARG A 38 6.50 -7.50 2.54
N VAL A 39 6.14 -6.70 1.54
CA VAL A 39 7.11 -6.01 0.67
C VAL A 39 7.20 -4.54 1.05
N GLY A 40 8.38 -4.08 1.41
CA GLY A 40 8.69 -2.66 1.54
C GLY A 40 9.12 -2.10 0.20
N ILE A 41 8.49 -1.01 -0.27
CA ILE A 41 8.85 -0.33 -1.50
C ILE A 41 9.58 0.96 -1.15
N ILE A 42 10.83 1.09 -1.58
CA ILE A 42 11.75 2.17 -1.21
C ILE A 42 12.32 2.80 -2.47
N GLY A 43 12.64 4.09 -2.41
CA GLY A 43 13.23 4.86 -3.51
C GLY A 43 13.04 6.35 -3.29
N ALA A 44 13.77 7.19 -4.01
CA ALA A 44 13.65 8.64 -3.96
C ALA A 44 12.24 9.13 -4.34
N SER A 45 11.91 10.37 -4.02
CA SER A 45 10.66 10.99 -4.49
C SER A 45 10.62 11.00 -6.01
N GLY A 46 9.46 10.74 -6.61
CA GLY A 46 9.32 10.65 -8.07
C GLY A 46 9.80 9.34 -8.70
N SER A 47 10.34 8.36 -7.95
CA SER A 47 10.83 7.08 -8.53
C SER A 47 9.74 6.10 -9.00
N GLY A 48 8.44 6.48 -8.98
CA GLY A 48 7.34 5.66 -9.50
C GLY A 48 6.60 4.79 -8.47
N LYS A 49 6.95 4.82 -7.18
CA LYS A 49 6.37 3.95 -6.12
C LYS A 49 4.85 4.06 -5.98
N THR A 50 4.33 5.28 -5.85
CA THR A 50 2.88 5.54 -5.79
C THR A 50 2.18 5.11 -7.06
N SER A 51 2.81 5.32 -8.22
CA SER A 51 2.28 4.92 -9.53
C SER A 51 2.20 3.41 -9.65
N LEU A 52 3.19 2.67 -9.12
CA LEU A 52 3.12 1.21 -9.02
C LEU A 52 1.93 0.76 -8.18
N LEU A 53 1.70 1.34 -6.98
CA LEU A 53 0.56 0.98 -6.15
C LEU A 53 -0.78 1.27 -6.86
N ARG A 54 -0.89 2.41 -7.54
CA ARG A 54 -2.09 2.77 -8.32
C ARG A 54 -2.33 1.81 -9.48
N LEU A 55 -1.28 1.37 -10.13
CA LEU A 55 -1.33 0.38 -11.21
C LEU A 55 -1.77 -0.99 -10.67
N LEU A 56 -1.25 -1.45 -9.53
CA LEU A 56 -1.64 -2.70 -8.89
C LEU A 56 -3.10 -2.69 -8.39
N ASN A 57 -3.64 -1.54 -8.00
CA ASN A 57 -5.07 -1.39 -7.69
C ASN A 57 -5.91 -1.09 -8.93
N ARG A 58 -5.27 -1.00 -10.11
CA ARG A 58 -5.92 -0.66 -11.39
C ARG A 58 -6.62 0.70 -11.38
N LEU A 59 -6.08 1.68 -10.64
CA LEU A 59 -6.47 3.10 -10.76
C LEU A 59 -5.92 3.74 -12.02
N VAL A 60 -4.83 3.19 -12.54
CA VAL A 60 -4.25 3.48 -13.85
C VAL A 60 -4.04 2.17 -14.59
N GLU A 61 -4.07 2.18 -15.92
CA GLU A 61 -3.83 1.01 -16.75
C GLU A 61 -2.38 0.96 -17.21
N VAL A 62 -1.87 -0.24 -17.47
CA VAL A 62 -0.53 -0.42 -18.04
C VAL A 62 -0.46 0.16 -19.45
N THR A 63 0.64 0.82 -19.83
CA THR A 63 0.92 1.21 -21.22
C THR A 63 1.40 -0.01 -22.00
N THR A 64 2.34 -0.78 -21.42
CA THR A 64 2.83 -2.04 -21.99
C THR A 64 3.04 -3.08 -20.89
N GLY A 65 3.20 -4.34 -21.27
CA GLY A 65 3.38 -5.44 -20.35
C GLY A 65 2.05 -6.03 -19.85
N ARG A 66 2.10 -6.84 -18.78
CA ARG A 66 0.93 -7.54 -18.24
C ARG A 66 1.00 -7.70 -16.74
N LEU A 67 -0.15 -7.56 -16.09
CA LEU A 67 -0.36 -7.85 -14.68
C LEU A 67 -1.25 -9.07 -14.49
N PHE A 68 -0.93 -9.86 -13.46
CA PHE A 68 -1.71 -11.02 -13.06
C PHE A 68 -2.03 -10.98 -11.57
N PHE A 69 -3.22 -11.44 -11.22
CA PHE A 69 -3.68 -11.65 -9.86
C PHE A 69 -4.18 -13.08 -9.72
N ASN A 70 -3.58 -13.87 -8.83
CA ASN A 70 -3.85 -15.31 -8.68
C ASN A 70 -3.77 -16.05 -10.04
N GLY A 71 -2.76 -15.78 -10.85
CA GLY A 71 -2.58 -16.39 -12.18
C GLY A 71 -3.53 -15.90 -13.27
N GLN A 72 -4.53 -15.07 -12.93
CA GLN A 72 -5.46 -14.51 -13.91
C GLN A 72 -5.01 -13.13 -14.38
N SER A 73 -4.98 -12.87 -15.68
CA SER A 73 -4.66 -11.54 -16.23
C SER A 73 -5.65 -10.49 -15.73
N TYR A 74 -5.14 -9.30 -15.37
CA TYR A 74 -5.96 -8.16 -14.91
C TYR A 74 -7.03 -7.77 -15.92
N SER A 75 -6.76 -7.89 -17.22
CA SER A 75 -7.73 -7.62 -18.30
C SER A 75 -9.00 -8.48 -18.20
N ASN A 76 -8.88 -9.69 -17.63
CA ASN A 76 -9.97 -10.65 -17.50
C ASN A 76 -10.72 -10.56 -16.17
N ILE A 77 -10.28 -9.67 -15.26
CA ILE A 77 -10.91 -9.51 -13.95
C ILE A 77 -11.75 -8.23 -13.95
N PRO A 78 -13.06 -8.30 -13.64
CA PRO A 78 -13.86 -7.10 -13.45
C PRO A 78 -13.24 -6.18 -12.39
N ILE A 79 -13.11 -4.89 -12.69
CA ILE A 79 -12.37 -3.92 -11.88
C ILE A 79 -12.85 -3.87 -10.43
N PHE A 80 -14.16 -3.95 -10.20
CA PHE A 80 -14.73 -3.96 -8.85
C PHE A 80 -14.37 -5.23 -8.07
N ASN A 81 -14.25 -6.37 -8.75
CA ASN A 81 -13.84 -7.64 -8.12
C ASN A 81 -12.36 -7.63 -7.75
N LEU A 82 -11.52 -7.00 -8.59
CA LEU A 82 -10.11 -6.79 -8.28
C LEU A 82 -9.95 -5.87 -7.06
N ARG A 83 -10.59 -4.70 -7.05
CA ARG A 83 -10.46 -3.69 -5.99
C ARG A 83 -11.03 -4.11 -4.65
N LYS A 84 -11.91 -5.11 -4.60
CA LYS A 84 -12.33 -5.75 -3.34
C LYS A 84 -11.21 -6.60 -2.72
N GLN A 85 -10.33 -7.16 -3.54
CA GLN A 85 -9.28 -8.07 -3.12
C GLN A 85 -7.90 -7.42 -3.05
N VAL A 86 -7.65 -6.41 -3.88
CA VAL A 86 -6.42 -5.60 -3.91
C VAL A 86 -6.81 -4.18 -3.50
N VAL A 87 -6.68 -3.87 -2.21
CA VAL A 87 -7.13 -2.60 -1.62
C VAL A 87 -5.98 -1.63 -1.49
N LEU A 88 -6.15 -0.39 -1.93
CA LEU A 88 -5.18 0.69 -1.78
C LEU A 88 -5.62 1.65 -0.68
N VAL A 89 -4.72 1.90 0.27
CA VAL A 89 -4.79 3.02 1.22
C VAL A 89 -3.86 4.11 0.70
N PRO A 90 -4.38 5.23 0.21
CA PRO A 90 -3.58 6.30 -0.37
C PRO A 90 -2.85 7.11 0.70
N GLN A 91 -1.82 7.84 0.29
CA GLN A 91 -1.04 8.75 1.14
C GLN A 91 -1.90 9.84 1.77
N GLU A 92 -2.81 10.46 0.99
CA GLU A 92 -3.73 11.47 1.48
C GLU A 92 -5.00 10.82 2.03
N PRO A 93 -5.23 10.87 3.36
CA PRO A 93 -6.41 10.25 3.97
C PRO A 93 -7.65 11.12 3.78
N LYS A 94 -8.65 10.61 3.07
CA LYS A 94 -9.95 11.29 2.83
C LYS A 94 -11.12 10.48 3.38
N LEU A 95 -12.03 11.17 4.08
CA LEU A 95 -13.28 10.58 4.56
C LEU A 95 -14.46 10.90 3.63
N LEU A 96 -14.23 11.64 2.54
CA LEU A 96 -15.22 11.94 1.49
C LEU A 96 -16.47 12.69 2.00
N GLY A 97 -16.29 13.57 3.00
CA GLY A 97 -17.39 14.33 3.61
C GLY A 97 -18.23 13.53 4.60
N MET A 98 -17.85 12.29 4.89
CA MET A 98 -18.55 11.41 5.83
C MET A 98 -18.01 11.59 7.25
N THR A 99 -18.79 11.15 8.25
CA THR A 99 -18.31 10.89 9.60
C THR A 99 -17.38 9.67 9.60
N VAL A 100 -16.58 9.49 10.64
CA VAL A 100 -15.70 8.32 10.79
C VAL A 100 -16.50 7.01 10.68
N LYS A 101 -17.63 6.92 11.38
CA LYS A 101 -18.48 5.72 11.37
C LYS A 101 -19.01 5.41 9.96
N GLU A 102 -19.48 6.42 9.25
CA GLU A 102 -19.94 6.28 7.87
C GLU A 102 -18.80 5.87 6.94
N ALA A 103 -17.64 6.55 7.04
CA ALA A 103 -16.47 6.25 6.22
C ALA A 103 -15.93 4.83 6.42
N LEU A 104 -16.01 4.29 7.64
CA LEU A 104 -15.67 2.91 7.95
C LEU A 104 -16.71 1.93 7.37
N ALA A 105 -18.01 2.22 7.52
CA ALA A 105 -19.07 1.36 7.04
C ALA A 105 -19.21 1.34 5.51
N TYR A 106 -18.88 2.46 4.84
CA TYR A 106 -19.15 2.69 3.43
C TYR A 106 -18.67 1.57 2.49
N PRO A 107 -17.38 1.14 2.48
CA PRO A 107 -16.93 0.10 1.56
C PRO A 107 -17.56 -1.26 1.82
N LEU A 108 -17.96 -1.55 3.05
CA LEU A 108 -18.63 -2.80 3.43
C LEU A 108 -20.11 -2.79 3.00
N SER A 109 -20.76 -1.63 3.08
CA SER A 109 -22.12 -1.42 2.57
C SER A 109 -22.16 -1.58 1.04
N LEU A 110 -21.16 -1.07 0.32
CA LEU A 110 -21.01 -1.27 -1.13
C LEU A 110 -20.81 -2.75 -1.50
N GLN A 111 -20.24 -3.55 -0.60
CA GLN A 111 -20.14 -5.00 -0.75
C GLN A 111 -21.43 -5.73 -0.37
N GLN A 112 -22.47 -5.01 0.06
CA GLN A 112 -23.77 -5.54 0.50
C GLN A 112 -23.65 -6.50 1.70
N LEU A 113 -22.69 -6.26 2.59
CA LEU A 113 -22.56 -7.06 3.81
C LEU A 113 -23.72 -6.77 4.78
N PRO A 114 -24.16 -7.78 5.56
CA PRO A 114 -25.16 -7.59 6.62
C PRO A 114 -24.71 -6.55 7.65
N GLN A 115 -25.64 -5.77 8.19
CA GLN A 115 -25.34 -4.74 9.20
C GLN A 115 -24.64 -5.29 10.45
N SER A 116 -24.97 -6.51 10.86
CA SER A 116 -24.31 -7.22 11.96
C SER A 116 -22.83 -7.44 11.69
N GLU A 117 -22.49 -7.86 10.46
CA GLU A 117 -21.10 -8.08 10.02
C GLU A 117 -20.33 -6.76 9.94
N ILE A 118 -20.97 -5.70 9.38
CA ILE A 118 -20.36 -4.36 9.32
C ILE A 118 -20.04 -3.88 10.73
N LYS A 119 -20.99 -3.96 11.66
CA LYS A 119 -20.79 -3.55 13.06
C LYS A 119 -19.67 -4.37 13.72
N HIS A 120 -19.66 -5.68 13.52
CA HIS A 120 -18.63 -6.56 14.07
C HIS A 120 -17.23 -6.17 13.59
N ARG A 121 -17.05 -5.96 12.27
CA ARG A 121 -15.75 -5.54 11.71
C ARG A 121 -15.32 -4.16 12.24
N ILE A 122 -16.25 -3.18 12.30
CA ILE A 122 -15.94 -1.86 12.87
C ILE A 122 -15.40 -2.02 14.29
N THR A 123 -16.12 -2.73 15.16
CA THR A 123 -15.69 -2.93 16.55
C THR A 123 -14.31 -3.60 16.59
N THR A 124 -14.12 -4.73 15.90
CA THR A 124 -12.89 -5.51 15.92
C THR A 124 -11.66 -4.69 15.48
N TYR A 125 -11.74 -4.03 14.32
CA TYR A 125 -10.58 -3.31 13.79
C TYR A 125 -10.33 -1.97 14.48
N CYS A 126 -11.38 -1.29 14.98
CA CYS A 126 -11.21 -0.09 15.79
C CYS A 126 -10.54 -0.41 17.13
N GLU A 127 -10.87 -1.53 17.78
CA GLU A 127 -10.18 -2.02 18.98
C GLU A 127 -8.72 -2.32 18.70
N GLN A 128 -8.40 -3.07 17.63
CA GLN A 128 -7.04 -3.42 17.26
C GLN A 128 -6.14 -2.20 17.02
N LEU A 129 -6.67 -1.15 16.39
CA LEU A 129 -5.95 0.08 16.08
C LEU A 129 -6.16 1.20 17.10
N HIS A 130 -6.91 0.93 18.18
CA HIS A 130 -7.23 1.87 19.26
C HIS A 130 -7.92 3.14 18.76
N LEU A 131 -8.88 3.03 17.84
CA LEU A 131 -9.73 4.14 17.46
C LEU A 131 -10.83 4.32 18.53
N PRO A 132 -10.89 5.45 19.24
CA PRO A 132 -11.89 5.64 20.27
C PRO A 132 -13.27 5.92 19.65
N GLU A 133 -14.32 5.42 20.30
CA GLU A 133 -15.72 5.66 19.87
C GLU A 133 -16.08 7.15 19.80
N SER A 134 -15.42 7.99 20.60
CA SER A 134 -15.58 9.45 20.57
C SER A 134 -15.22 10.10 19.23
N TRP A 135 -14.62 9.35 18.30
CA TRP A 135 -14.34 9.84 16.94
C TRP A 135 -15.47 9.51 15.96
N TYR A 136 -16.36 8.57 16.26
CA TYR A 136 -17.32 8.02 15.31
C TYR A 136 -18.21 9.06 14.63
N ASP A 137 -18.64 10.08 15.37
CA ASP A 137 -19.48 11.16 14.82
C ASP A 137 -18.68 12.35 14.29
N LYS A 138 -17.33 12.32 14.36
CA LYS A 138 -16.48 13.37 13.83
C LYS A 138 -16.36 13.27 12.32
N THR A 139 -16.29 14.44 11.69
CA THR A 139 -16.00 14.58 10.26
C THR A 139 -14.49 14.80 10.05
N GLU A 140 -14.08 14.79 8.80
CA GLU A 140 -12.68 15.00 8.39
C GLU A 140 -12.07 16.29 8.97
N LEU A 141 -12.85 17.38 9.05
CA LEU A 141 -12.40 18.65 9.56
C LEU A 141 -12.11 18.68 11.07
N GLN A 142 -12.67 17.72 11.82
CA GLN A 142 -12.54 17.63 13.27
C GLN A 142 -11.42 16.67 13.71
N LEU A 143 -10.73 16.07 12.74
CA LEU A 143 -9.67 15.10 12.95
C LEU A 143 -8.32 15.66 12.51
N SER A 144 -7.26 15.35 13.29
CA SER A 144 -5.88 15.58 12.84
C SER A 144 -5.54 14.70 11.62
N LEU A 145 -4.47 15.04 10.91
CA LEU A 145 -4.00 14.24 9.76
C LEU A 145 -3.71 12.78 10.18
N GLY A 146 -3.00 12.58 11.31
CA GLY A 146 -2.72 11.25 11.83
C GLY A 146 -3.97 10.47 12.24
N GLN A 147 -4.99 11.14 12.80
CA GLN A 147 -6.27 10.50 13.11
C GLN A 147 -7.00 10.04 11.84
N ARG A 148 -7.02 10.88 10.81
CA ARG A 148 -7.58 10.51 9.48
C ARG A 148 -6.82 9.33 8.86
N GLN A 149 -5.49 9.32 9.01
CA GLN A 149 -4.65 8.24 8.53
C GLN A 149 -5.01 6.90 9.19
N LEU A 150 -5.19 6.87 10.51
CA LEU A 150 -5.65 5.69 11.23
C LEU A 150 -7.02 5.20 10.74
N VAL A 151 -7.97 6.12 10.54
CA VAL A 151 -9.30 5.76 10.01
C VAL A 151 -9.19 5.12 8.63
N THR A 152 -8.36 5.66 7.72
CA THR A 152 -8.22 5.11 6.37
C THR A 152 -7.50 3.77 6.35
N ILE A 153 -6.51 3.54 7.21
CA ILE A 153 -5.86 2.23 7.39
C ILE A 153 -6.89 1.21 7.92
N THR A 154 -7.64 1.58 8.95
CA THR A 154 -8.70 0.74 9.53
C THR A 154 -9.73 0.35 8.47
N ARG A 155 -10.20 1.33 7.68
CA ARG A 155 -11.12 1.11 6.56
C ARG A 155 -10.57 0.12 5.53
N GLY A 156 -9.28 0.21 5.20
CA GLY A 156 -8.62 -0.73 4.28
C GLY A 156 -8.58 -2.16 4.83
N LEU A 157 -8.20 -2.32 6.10
CA LEU A 157 -8.15 -3.63 6.79
C LEU A 157 -9.53 -4.28 6.92
N MET A 158 -10.57 -3.49 7.23
CA MET A 158 -11.95 -3.99 7.39
C MET A 158 -12.51 -4.64 6.12
N MET A 159 -11.99 -4.28 4.94
CA MET A 159 -12.35 -4.95 3.69
C MET A 159 -11.84 -6.38 3.62
N GLN A 160 -10.92 -6.79 4.50
CA GLN A 160 -10.27 -8.11 4.53
C GLN A 160 -9.70 -8.50 3.17
N PRO A 161 -8.83 -7.64 2.60
CA PRO A 161 -8.29 -7.88 1.27
C PRO A 161 -7.32 -9.07 1.24
N LYS A 162 -7.10 -9.64 0.06
CA LYS A 162 -5.98 -10.58 -0.17
C LYS A 162 -4.64 -9.84 -0.28
N VAL A 163 -4.67 -8.62 -0.83
CA VAL A 163 -3.50 -7.74 -0.96
C VAL A 163 -3.88 -6.36 -0.46
N LEU A 164 -3.11 -5.84 0.48
CA LEU A 164 -3.23 -4.46 0.98
C LEU A 164 -2.04 -3.65 0.48
N LEU A 165 -2.33 -2.58 -0.23
CA LEU A 165 -1.37 -1.62 -0.74
C LEU A 165 -1.42 -0.37 0.13
N LEU A 166 -0.28 0.05 0.68
CA LEU A 166 -0.18 1.16 1.61
C LEU A 166 0.80 2.20 1.06
N ASP A 167 0.31 3.40 0.79
CA ASP A 167 1.13 4.51 0.32
C ASP A 167 1.45 5.43 1.50
N GLU A 168 2.66 5.33 2.04
CA GLU A 168 3.17 6.09 3.18
C GLU A 168 2.23 6.11 4.42
N PRO A 169 1.77 4.96 4.91
CA PRO A 169 0.71 4.89 5.93
C PRO A 169 1.12 5.46 7.28
N THR A 170 2.40 5.70 7.53
CA THR A 170 2.92 6.15 8.82
C THR A 170 3.47 7.57 8.82
N SER A 171 3.42 8.29 7.68
CA SER A 171 4.05 9.61 7.52
C SER A 171 3.49 10.68 8.46
N ALA A 172 2.21 10.59 8.83
CA ALA A 172 1.52 11.53 9.70
C ALA A 172 1.31 11.00 11.14
N LEU A 173 1.94 9.87 11.50
CA LEU A 173 1.76 9.22 12.80
C LEU A 173 2.98 9.41 13.69
N ASP A 174 2.73 9.62 14.98
CA ASP A 174 3.79 9.57 16.01
C ASP A 174 4.40 8.16 16.06
N ILE A 175 5.68 8.05 16.44
CA ILE A 175 6.46 6.80 16.44
C ILE A 175 5.74 5.66 17.17
N GLY A 176 5.12 5.94 18.33
CA GLY A 176 4.39 4.93 19.10
C GLY A 176 3.18 4.38 18.37
N ILE A 177 2.41 5.28 17.72
CA ILE A 177 1.23 4.90 16.94
C ILE A 177 1.67 4.17 15.66
N ALA A 178 2.70 4.67 14.97
CA ALA A 178 3.25 4.03 13.77
C ALA A 178 3.72 2.60 14.06
N THR A 179 4.44 2.40 15.18
CA THR A 179 4.89 1.05 15.59
C THR A 179 3.70 0.11 15.82
N ARG A 180 2.66 0.57 16.52
CA ARG A 180 1.43 -0.23 16.74
C ARG A 180 0.75 -0.60 15.41
N VAL A 181 0.64 0.35 14.48
CA VAL A 181 0.07 0.09 13.15
C VAL A 181 0.86 -1.01 12.44
N ILE A 182 2.19 -0.92 12.46
CA ILE A 182 3.08 -1.93 11.88
C ILE A 182 2.83 -3.32 12.52
N ASP A 183 2.71 -3.39 13.84
CA ASP A 183 2.47 -4.66 14.55
C ASP A 183 1.10 -5.25 14.19
N VAL A 184 0.06 -4.42 14.12
CA VAL A 184 -1.27 -4.86 13.67
C VAL A 184 -1.23 -5.36 12.22
N LEU A 185 -0.58 -4.64 11.31
CA LEU A 185 -0.44 -5.05 9.91
C LEU A 185 0.29 -6.39 9.79
N LYS A 186 1.36 -6.61 10.54
CA LYS A 186 2.10 -7.89 10.56
C LYS A 186 1.25 -9.06 11.03
N ALA A 187 0.36 -8.81 11.97
CA ALA A 187 -0.52 -9.84 12.54
C ALA A 187 -1.66 -10.27 11.60
N GLN A 188 -1.96 -9.51 10.54
CA GLN A 188 -3.09 -9.83 9.65
C GLN A 188 -2.89 -11.09 8.81
N GLY A 189 -1.65 -11.52 8.55
CA GLY A 189 -1.38 -12.71 7.73
C GLY A 189 -1.80 -12.60 6.26
N ILE A 190 -1.99 -11.37 5.76
CA ILE A 190 -2.30 -11.07 4.35
C ILE A 190 -1.04 -10.57 3.62
N THR A 191 -1.10 -10.49 2.29
CA THR A 191 -0.04 -9.89 1.48
C THR A 191 -0.10 -8.37 1.60
N ILE A 192 1.02 -7.72 1.89
CA ILE A 192 1.08 -6.27 2.04
C ILE A 192 2.27 -5.69 1.27
N LEU A 193 2.00 -4.68 0.45
CA LEU A 193 3.02 -3.83 -0.17
C LEU A 193 2.92 -2.45 0.47
N MET A 194 4.03 -1.95 1.00
CA MET A 194 4.05 -0.67 1.71
C MET A 194 5.17 0.23 1.19
N VAL A 195 4.82 1.38 0.66
CA VAL A 195 5.75 2.48 0.43
C VAL A 195 6.02 3.16 1.76
N ASN A 196 7.28 3.32 2.12
CA ASN A 196 7.65 4.02 3.34
C ASN A 196 9.01 4.73 3.18
N HIS A 197 9.09 6.00 3.58
CA HIS A 197 10.34 6.77 3.64
C HIS A 197 11.11 6.55 4.95
N GLN A 198 10.44 6.04 6.00
CA GLN A 198 11.06 5.73 7.28
C GLN A 198 11.68 4.33 7.25
N LEU A 199 12.98 4.26 6.92
CA LEU A 199 13.68 2.98 6.71
C LEU A 199 13.65 2.07 7.94
N ASP A 200 13.70 2.63 9.16
CA ASP A 200 13.65 1.85 10.39
C ASP A 200 12.29 1.13 10.55
N LEU A 201 11.19 1.77 10.16
CA LEU A 201 9.87 1.14 10.16
C LEU A 201 9.72 0.13 9.03
N ALA A 202 10.26 0.45 7.84
CA ALA A 202 10.28 -0.50 6.73
C ALA A 202 11.06 -1.77 7.11
N ALA A 203 12.23 -1.63 7.73
CA ALA A 203 13.06 -2.74 8.18
C ALA A 203 12.35 -3.66 9.20
N LYS A 204 11.55 -3.07 10.11
CA LYS A 204 10.75 -3.81 11.08
C LYS A 204 9.56 -4.53 10.46
N PHE A 205 9.02 -3.95 9.38
CA PHE A 205 7.79 -4.43 8.75
C PHE A 205 8.01 -5.56 7.74
N CYS A 206 8.90 -5.34 6.75
CA CYS A 206 8.96 -6.15 5.54
C CYS A 206 9.86 -7.38 5.67
N ASP A 207 9.54 -8.42 4.88
CA ASP A 207 10.39 -9.59 4.68
C ASP A 207 11.25 -9.44 3.41
N ARG A 208 10.83 -8.53 2.52
CA ARG A 208 11.42 -8.30 1.20
C ARG A 208 11.34 -6.82 0.84
N VAL A 209 12.33 -6.32 0.14
CA VAL A 209 12.44 -4.91 -0.25
C VAL A 209 12.55 -4.79 -1.75
N PHE A 210 11.71 -3.93 -2.33
CA PHE A 210 11.81 -3.41 -3.68
C PHE A 210 12.45 -2.03 -3.64
N TYR A 211 13.60 -1.87 -4.28
CA TYR A 211 14.26 -0.57 -4.44
C TYR A 211 14.01 -0.04 -5.85
N PHE A 212 13.32 1.10 -5.89
CA PHE A 212 12.95 1.79 -7.12
C PHE A 212 13.83 3.02 -7.36
N GLN A 213 14.27 3.18 -8.60
CA GLN A 213 14.99 4.37 -9.06
C GLN A 213 14.53 4.67 -10.49
N GLN A 214 14.14 5.94 -10.77
CA GLN A 214 13.77 6.42 -12.11
C GLN A 214 12.78 5.49 -12.86
N GLY A 215 11.75 5.00 -12.18
CA GLY A 215 10.72 4.13 -12.77
C GLY A 215 11.10 2.66 -12.88
N GLU A 216 12.30 2.26 -12.50
CA GLU A 216 12.79 0.88 -12.59
C GLU A 216 12.88 0.20 -11.23
N LEU A 217 12.64 -1.11 -11.21
CA LEU A 217 12.90 -1.97 -10.04
C LEU A 217 14.38 -2.41 -10.09
N ILE A 218 15.24 -1.66 -9.38
CA ILE A 218 16.69 -1.90 -9.40
C ILE A 218 17.09 -3.09 -8.54
N LYS A 219 16.42 -3.27 -7.37
CA LYS A 219 16.71 -4.36 -6.45
C LYS A 219 15.44 -4.98 -5.92
N ASP A 220 15.45 -6.29 -5.84
CA ASP A 220 14.44 -7.13 -5.24
C ASP A 220 15.13 -8.10 -4.28
N ILE A 221 15.16 -7.75 -2.99
CA ILE A 221 16.05 -8.37 -2.00
C ILE A 221 15.28 -8.79 -0.75
N SER A 222 15.55 -9.99 -0.24
CA SER A 222 15.09 -10.40 1.09
C SER A 222 15.68 -9.50 2.18
N ASN A 223 14.85 -9.07 3.13
CA ASN A 223 15.26 -8.21 4.25
C ASN A 223 16.41 -8.82 5.09
N VAL A 224 16.47 -10.15 5.21
CA VAL A 224 17.55 -10.85 5.94
C VAL A 224 18.92 -10.60 5.31
N ASN A 225 18.98 -10.40 4.00
CA ASN A 225 20.21 -10.20 3.24
C ASN A 225 20.53 -8.71 2.97
N LEU A 226 19.66 -7.80 3.46
CA LEU A 226 19.75 -6.38 3.12
C LEU A 226 20.61 -5.61 4.12
N ASN A 227 21.61 -4.91 3.62
CA ASN A 227 22.34 -3.92 4.40
C ASN A 227 21.61 -2.56 4.38
N TRP A 228 20.82 -2.31 5.40
CA TRP A 228 20.01 -1.09 5.52
C TRP A 228 20.85 0.21 5.58
N GLN A 229 22.05 0.15 6.13
CA GLN A 229 22.95 1.32 6.17
C GLN A 229 23.48 1.67 4.78
N GLN A 230 23.79 0.66 3.99
CA GLN A 230 24.20 0.87 2.61
C GLN A 230 23.04 1.38 1.76
N LEU A 231 21.85 0.79 1.90
CA LEU A 231 20.64 1.24 1.18
C LEU A 231 20.31 2.70 1.52
N LYS A 232 20.46 3.11 2.78
CA LYS A 232 20.28 4.51 3.20
C LYS A 232 21.25 5.46 2.49
N LYS A 233 22.50 5.08 2.33
CA LYS A 233 23.49 5.89 1.60
C LYS A 233 23.12 6.01 0.13
N GLU A 234 22.75 4.89 -0.51
CA GLU A 234 22.34 4.88 -1.92
C GLU A 234 21.11 5.79 -2.17
N LEU A 235 20.13 5.77 -1.25
CA LEU A 235 18.95 6.67 -1.30
C LEU A 235 19.36 8.14 -1.22
N ILE A 236 20.21 8.51 -0.25
CA ILE A 236 20.68 9.89 -0.08
C ILE A 236 21.42 10.37 -1.35
N THR A 237 22.26 9.52 -1.92
CA THR A 237 22.96 9.86 -3.16
C THR A 237 21.98 10.07 -4.32
N SER A 238 21.00 9.17 -4.48
CA SER A 238 19.99 9.30 -5.53
C SER A 238 19.11 10.55 -5.35
N GLU A 239 18.77 10.93 -4.13
CA GLU A 239 18.03 12.16 -3.85
C GLU A 239 18.85 13.42 -4.21
N GLN A 240 20.14 13.44 -3.87
CA GLN A 240 21.05 14.54 -4.23
C GLN A 240 21.26 14.69 -5.74
N GLU A 241 21.34 13.59 -6.47
CA GLU A 241 21.45 13.60 -7.94
C GLU A 241 20.20 14.24 -8.57
N ILE A 242 19.02 13.86 -8.10
CA ILE A 242 17.75 14.44 -8.57
C ILE A 242 17.66 15.94 -8.25
N GLU A 243 18.08 16.39 -7.05
CA GLU A 243 18.08 17.82 -6.69
C GLU A 243 19.01 18.64 -7.59
N GLN A 244 20.13 18.08 -8.03
CA GLN A 244 21.07 18.76 -8.94
C GLN A 244 20.52 18.90 -10.37
N GLU A 245 19.66 17.99 -10.81
CA GLU A 245 19.00 18.10 -12.13
C GLU A 245 17.91 19.21 -12.18
N TRP A 246 17.45 19.68 -11.01
CA TRP A 246 16.40 20.73 -10.90
C TRP A 246 16.98 22.15 -10.74
N THR A 247 18.29 22.28 -10.57
CA THR A 247 19.01 23.57 -10.45
C THR A 247 19.78 23.94 -11.71
#